data_39569bb438de9efa74c3efcc9394d18e
#
_entry.id   39569bb438de9efa74c3efcc9394d18e
#
_cell.length_a   1.000
_cell.length_b   1.000
_cell.length_c   1.000
_cell.angle_alpha   90.00
_cell.angle_beta   90.00
_cell.angle_gamma   90.00
#
_symmetry.space_group_name_H-M   'P 1'
#
loop_
_entity.id
_entity.type
_entity.pdbx_description
1 polymer ?
#
loop_
_entity_poly.entity_id
_entity_poly.type
_entity_poly.pdbx_seq_one_letter_code
_entity_poly.pdbx_strand_id
1 'polypeptide(L)'
;MKRTLLLAALVLPLVQGCRAAASRFAANVLSSDPSSGVYAEDDDPELIKAAVPFGLKTMEGLLREQPRHVGLLTALATGFTQFTYGFVQADADAAELDGKAAAAQGARLRAKRLYLRARDYGLRGLDARHPGLASRLRAVRDLEPALAPLGEDDVPLAYWTAASWALAISDAKEDMGLVAELPAPGALMKRALAIDESWDEGAIHEFFVSWDAAQGGEAGFASAKRHFDRAVELSRGRKLGVYVAYAEAVSVPRQDRAEFTRLLRHVLSVDVEADKPHRLANVLAQRRARLLLDHTEDLFL
;
A
#
# COMPACT_ATOMS: atom_id res chain seq x y z
N MET A 1 -45.41 -17.61 36.32
CA MET A 1 -45.04 -16.86 35.10
C MET A 1 -44.07 -15.70 35.29
N LYS A 2 -43.93 -15.04 36.44
CA LYS A 2 -43.00 -13.87 36.62
C LYS A 2 -41.51 -14.24 36.80
N ARG A 3 -41.15 -15.46 37.22
CA ARG A 3 -39.76 -15.90 37.44
C ARG A 3 -39.03 -16.32 36.16
N THR A 4 -39.74 -16.81 35.15
CA THR A 4 -39.16 -17.21 33.85
C THR A 4 -38.81 -16.01 32.96
N LEU A 5 -39.52 -14.91 33.07
CA LEU A 5 -39.24 -13.67 32.34
C LEU A 5 -37.96 -12.94 32.83
N LEU A 6 -37.65 -13.06 34.14
CA LEU A 6 -36.42 -12.45 34.71
C LEU A 6 -35.12 -13.19 34.28
N LEU A 7 -35.19 -14.51 34.09
CA LEU A 7 -34.06 -15.29 33.61
C LEU A 7 -33.73 -15.02 32.12
N ALA A 8 -34.76 -14.84 31.29
CA ALA A 8 -34.59 -14.50 29.88
C ALA A 8 -33.96 -13.09 29.68
N ALA A 9 -34.31 -12.12 30.53
CA ALA A 9 -33.75 -10.77 30.48
C ALA A 9 -32.28 -10.70 30.94
N LEU A 10 -31.81 -11.64 31.79
CA LEU A 10 -30.44 -11.67 32.27
C LEU A 10 -29.49 -12.40 31.30
N VAL A 11 -29.98 -13.33 30.48
CA VAL A 11 -29.16 -14.10 29.52
C VAL A 11 -28.89 -13.30 28.26
N LEU A 12 -29.77 -12.41 27.82
CA LEU A 12 -29.60 -11.59 26.61
C LEU A 12 -28.34 -10.69 26.67
N PRO A 13 -28.04 -9.95 27.75
CA PRO A 13 -26.82 -9.13 27.81
C PRO A 13 -25.52 -9.96 27.90
N LEU A 14 -25.57 -11.16 28.48
CA LEU A 14 -24.40 -12.06 28.54
C LEU A 14 -24.00 -12.60 27.16
N VAL A 15 -24.99 -12.96 26.33
CA VAL A 15 -24.72 -13.45 24.95
C VAL A 15 -24.18 -12.31 24.04
N GLN A 16 -24.69 -11.10 24.22
CA GLN A 16 -24.17 -9.93 23.46
C GLN A 16 -22.75 -9.54 23.91
N GLY A 17 -22.45 -9.63 25.19
CA GLY A 17 -21.10 -9.39 25.74
C GLY A 17 -20.05 -10.40 25.22
N CYS A 18 -20.42 -11.69 25.14
CA CYS A 18 -19.53 -12.73 24.59
C CYS A 18 -19.26 -12.54 23.08
N ARG A 19 -20.25 -12.14 22.30
CA ARG A 19 -20.05 -11.86 20.86
C ARG A 19 -19.13 -10.67 20.64
N ALA A 20 -19.31 -9.58 21.40
CA ALA A 20 -18.46 -8.41 21.33
C ALA A 20 -17.02 -8.69 21.78
N ALA A 21 -16.82 -9.53 22.80
CA ALA A 21 -15.50 -9.94 23.26
C ALA A 21 -14.80 -10.85 22.21
N ALA A 22 -15.52 -11.81 21.65
CA ALA A 22 -14.99 -12.70 20.62
C ALA A 22 -14.63 -11.94 19.34
N SER A 23 -15.45 -10.98 18.91
CA SER A 23 -15.16 -10.17 17.74
C SER A 23 -13.96 -9.23 17.95
N ARG A 24 -13.78 -8.70 19.18
CA ARG A 24 -12.58 -7.89 19.52
C ARG A 24 -11.31 -8.74 19.52
N PHE A 25 -11.38 -9.95 20.09
CA PHE A 25 -10.24 -10.86 20.07
C PHE A 25 -9.86 -11.24 18.63
N ALA A 26 -10.82 -11.64 17.80
CA ALA A 26 -10.58 -11.96 16.40
C ALA A 26 -10.05 -10.74 15.62
N ALA A 27 -10.58 -9.53 15.88
CA ALA A 27 -10.10 -8.29 15.27
C ALA A 27 -8.64 -8.01 15.65
N ASN A 28 -8.27 -8.16 16.92
CA ASN A 28 -6.90 -7.95 17.38
C ASN A 28 -5.93 -8.97 16.76
N VAL A 29 -6.32 -10.25 16.67
CA VAL A 29 -5.48 -11.30 16.06
C VAL A 29 -5.29 -11.06 14.56
N LEU A 30 -6.35 -10.70 13.83
CA LEU A 30 -6.29 -10.46 12.39
C LEU A 30 -5.67 -9.10 12.01
N SER A 31 -5.56 -8.17 12.96
CA SER A 31 -4.93 -6.88 12.75
C SER A 31 -3.46 -6.82 13.18
N SER A 32 -2.91 -7.91 13.74
CA SER A 32 -1.48 -8.02 13.99
C SER A 32 -0.75 -8.07 12.66
N ASP A 33 0.14 -7.15 12.48
CA ASP A 33 0.99 -6.84 11.34
C ASP A 33 0.78 -7.69 10.05
N PRO A 34 0.01 -7.18 9.07
CA PRO A 34 -0.24 -7.89 7.82
C PRO A 34 0.98 -7.92 6.87
N SER A 35 2.01 -7.13 7.16
CA SER A 35 3.24 -7.05 6.35
C SER A 35 4.28 -8.08 6.78
N SER A 36 4.12 -8.74 7.92
CA SER A 36 4.98 -9.78 8.44
C SER A 36 4.23 -11.10 8.59
N GLY A 37 4.95 -12.21 8.46
CA GLY A 37 4.41 -13.53 8.72
C GLY A 37 4.02 -14.32 7.47
N VAL A 38 3.04 -15.23 7.62
CA VAL A 38 2.72 -16.31 6.66
C VAL A 38 2.58 -15.83 5.21
N TYR A 39 2.00 -14.65 4.96
CA TYR A 39 1.86 -14.12 3.60
C TYR A 39 3.17 -13.57 3.04
N ALA A 40 3.96 -12.85 3.86
CA ALA A 40 5.21 -12.25 3.41
C ALA A 40 6.30 -13.28 3.14
N GLU A 41 6.27 -14.39 3.88
CA GLU A 41 7.22 -15.50 3.77
C GLU A 41 6.86 -16.53 2.69
N ASP A 42 5.72 -16.39 2.02
CA ASP A 42 5.25 -17.34 1.01
C ASP A 42 6.01 -17.18 -0.31
N ASP A 43 6.24 -18.28 -1.01
CA ASP A 43 6.91 -18.33 -2.32
C ASP A 43 5.94 -18.53 -3.49
N ASP A 44 4.64 -18.73 -3.20
CA ASP A 44 3.60 -18.91 -4.20
C ASP A 44 2.67 -17.70 -4.31
N PRO A 45 3.01 -16.69 -5.14
CA PRO A 45 2.16 -15.51 -5.36
C PRO A 45 0.75 -15.85 -5.85
N GLU A 46 0.55 -16.97 -6.57
CA GLU A 46 -0.77 -17.35 -7.06
C GLU A 46 -1.67 -17.84 -5.92
N LEU A 47 -1.10 -18.59 -4.97
CA LEU A 47 -1.80 -18.99 -3.74
C LEU A 47 -2.20 -17.73 -2.94
N ILE A 48 -1.27 -16.80 -2.75
CA ILE A 48 -1.53 -15.54 -2.03
C ILE A 48 -2.56 -14.68 -2.75
N LYS A 49 -2.47 -14.56 -4.09
CA LYS A 49 -3.46 -13.86 -4.92
C LYS A 49 -4.89 -14.41 -4.71
N ALA A 50 -5.00 -15.73 -4.56
CA ALA A 50 -6.29 -16.40 -4.33
C ALA A 50 -6.79 -16.25 -2.89
N ALA A 51 -5.90 -16.28 -1.89
CA ALA A 51 -6.24 -16.31 -0.46
C ALA A 51 -6.57 -14.91 0.11
N VAL A 52 -5.79 -13.88 -0.25
CA VAL A 52 -5.92 -12.53 0.32
C VAL A 52 -7.33 -11.93 0.22
N PRO A 53 -8.08 -12.06 -0.90
CA PRO A 53 -9.43 -11.51 -0.99
C PRO A 53 -10.39 -12.04 0.07
N PHE A 54 -10.29 -13.32 0.44
CA PHE A 54 -11.12 -13.90 1.51
C PHE A 54 -10.77 -13.28 2.86
N GLY A 55 -9.49 -13.14 3.20
CA GLY A 55 -9.02 -12.49 4.42
C GLY A 55 -9.51 -11.04 4.54
N LEU A 56 -9.38 -10.26 3.47
CA LEU A 56 -9.88 -8.88 3.40
C LEU A 56 -11.40 -8.82 3.63
N LYS A 57 -12.18 -9.71 3.02
CA LYS A 57 -13.64 -9.75 3.22
C LYS A 57 -14.02 -10.16 4.64
N THR A 58 -13.26 -11.04 5.26
CA THR A 58 -13.44 -11.42 6.67
C THR A 58 -13.20 -10.23 7.60
N MET A 59 -12.09 -9.49 7.40
CA MET A 59 -11.79 -8.28 8.17
C MET A 59 -12.86 -7.20 7.99
N GLU A 60 -13.42 -7.02 6.79
CA GLU A 60 -14.54 -6.10 6.56
C GLU A 60 -15.80 -6.53 7.31
N GLY A 61 -16.05 -7.84 7.44
CA GLY A 61 -17.15 -8.38 8.25
C GLY A 61 -16.98 -8.01 9.73
N LEU A 62 -15.78 -8.18 10.28
CA LEU A 62 -15.46 -7.79 11.66
C LEU A 62 -15.53 -6.28 11.88
N LEU A 63 -15.11 -5.50 10.90
CA LEU A 63 -15.15 -4.04 10.99
C LEU A 63 -16.58 -3.49 11.07
N ARG A 64 -17.61 -4.21 10.58
CA ARG A 64 -19.02 -3.83 10.76
C ARG A 64 -19.45 -3.84 12.22
N GLU A 65 -18.92 -4.80 13.00
CA GLU A 65 -19.18 -4.90 14.43
C GLU A 65 -18.37 -3.87 15.25
N GLN A 66 -17.24 -3.42 14.69
CA GLN A 66 -16.29 -2.52 15.35
C GLN A 66 -15.82 -1.41 14.39
N PRO A 67 -16.69 -0.48 13.97
CA PRO A 67 -16.44 0.43 12.85
C PRO A 67 -15.31 1.45 13.06
N ARG A 68 -14.80 1.59 14.30
CA ARG A 68 -13.69 2.47 14.67
C ARG A 68 -12.44 1.71 15.14
N HIS A 69 -12.35 0.40 14.91
CA HIS A 69 -11.19 -0.40 15.31
C HIS A 69 -9.98 -0.07 14.43
N VAL A 70 -9.06 0.74 14.96
CA VAL A 70 -7.91 1.29 14.22
C VAL A 70 -7.06 0.18 13.60
N GLY A 71 -6.75 -0.89 14.34
CA GLY A 71 -5.95 -2.02 13.81
C GLY A 71 -6.59 -2.66 12.57
N LEU A 72 -7.92 -2.94 12.57
CA LEU A 72 -8.60 -3.45 11.38
C LEU A 72 -8.61 -2.45 10.22
N LEU A 73 -8.77 -1.16 10.52
CA LEU A 73 -8.72 -0.11 9.51
C LEU A 73 -7.34 -0.01 8.86
N THR A 74 -6.28 -0.11 9.66
CA THR A 74 -4.89 -0.17 9.16
C THR A 74 -4.67 -1.43 8.32
N ALA A 75 -5.04 -2.61 8.84
CA ALA A 75 -4.88 -3.88 8.13
C ALA A 75 -5.63 -3.91 6.78
N LEU A 76 -6.82 -3.32 6.71
CA LEU A 76 -7.59 -3.20 5.47
C LEU A 76 -6.95 -2.20 4.50
N ALA A 77 -6.46 -1.06 4.99
CA ALA A 77 -5.73 -0.10 4.15
C ALA A 77 -4.46 -0.74 3.56
N THR A 78 -3.67 -1.41 4.39
CA THR A 78 -2.46 -2.17 3.99
C THR A 78 -2.81 -3.26 2.99
N GLY A 79 -3.68 -4.18 3.37
CA GLY A 79 -3.96 -5.38 2.58
C GLY A 79 -4.62 -5.09 1.23
N PHE A 80 -5.58 -4.13 1.16
CA PHE A 80 -6.12 -3.69 -0.12
C PHE A 80 -5.07 -3.01 -0.99
N THR A 81 -4.17 -2.21 -0.42
CA THR A 81 -3.10 -1.55 -1.18
C THR A 81 -2.12 -2.56 -1.75
N GLN A 82 -1.59 -3.45 -0.90
CA GLN A 82 -0.62 -4.47 -1.31
C GLN A 82 -1.21 -5.45 -2.33
N PHE A 83 -2.44 -5.95 -2.09
CA PHE A 83 -3.13 -6.82 -3.05
C PHE A 83 -3.35 -6.15 -4.40
N THR A 84 -3.76 -4.89 -4.38
CA THR A 84 -4.00 -4.17 -5.63
C THR A 84 -2.71 -3.92 -6.39
N TYR A 85 -1.66 -3.48 -5.71
CA TYR A 85 -0.36 -3.20 -6.32
C TYR A 85 0.30 -4.47 -6.86
N GLY A 86 0.42 -5.50 -6.01
CA GLY A 86 1.15 -6.72 -6.35
C GLY A 86 0.47 -7.62 -7.39
N PHE A 87 -0.86 -7.50 -7.54
CA PHE A 87 -1.60 -8.40 -8.42
C PHE A 87 -2.48 -7.68 -9.44
N VAL A 88 -3.35 -6.76 -9.02
CA VAL A 88 -4.34 -6.17 -9.94
C VAL A 88 -3.69 -5.16 -10.89
N GLN A 89 -2.84 -4.29 -10.35
CA GLN A 89 -2.07 -3.35 -11.16
C GLN A 89 -0.99 -4.06 -11.98
N ALA A 90 -0.31 -5.05 -11.39
CA ALA A 90 0.67 -5.86 -12.12
C ALA A 90 0.04 -6.56 -13.33
N ASP A 91 -1.19 -7.10 -13.21
CA ASP A 91 -1.94 -7.65 -14.34
C ASP A 91 -2.27 -6.57 -15.39
N ALA A 92 -2.61 -5.34 -14.96
CA ALA A 92 -2.89 -4.22 -15.87
C ALA A 92 -1.64 -3.80 -16.65
N ASP A 93 -0.53 -3.66 -15.96
CA ASP A 93 0.75 -3.25 -16.56
C ASP A 93 1.28 -4.30 -17.55
N ALA A 94 1.16 -5.59 -17.20
CA ALA A 94 1.51 -6.68 -18.11
C ALA A 94 0.64 -6.67 -19.37
N ALA A 95 -0.68 -6.47 -19.21
CA ALA A 95 -1.59 -6.38 -20.33
C ALA A 95 -1.31 -5.15 -21.23
N GLU A 96 -0.86 -4.04 -20.66
CA GLU A 96 -0.47 -2.84 -21.39
C GLU A 96 0.79 -3.09 -22.25
N LEU A 97 1.83 -3.65 -21.65
CA LEU A 97 3.07 -4.02 -22.35
C LEU A 97 2.79 -5.04 -23.48
N ASP A 98 1.88 -5.99 -23.26
CA ASP A 98 1.45 -6.95 -24.27
C ASP A 98 0.53 -6.33 -25.37
N GLY A 99 0.23 -5.03 -25.34
CA GLY A 99 -0.67 -4.36 -26.27
C GLY A 99 -2.15 -4.69 -26.11
N LYS A 100 -2.56 -5.32 -24.99
CA LYS A 100 -3.94 -5.71 -24.66
C LYS A 100 -4.71 -4.56 -24.00
N ALA A 101 -4.89 -3.44 -24.72
CA ALA A 101 -5.41 -2.18 -24.17
C ALA A 101 -6.74 -2.30 -23.40
N ALA A 102 -7.71 -3.07 -23.90
CA ALA A 102 -9.01 -3.23 -23.23
C ALA A 102 -8.88 -3.97 -21.89
N ALA A 103 -8.02 -4.99 -21.81
CA ALA A 103 -7.75 -5.72 -20.58
C ALA A 103 -7.01 -4.83 -19.57
N ALA A 104 -6.00 -4.10 -20.01
CA ALA A 104 -5.26 -3.13 -19.21
C ALA A 104 -6.20 -2.08 -18.60
N GLN A 105 -7.05 -1.45 -19.41
CA GLN A 105 -8.02 -0.46 -18.94
C GLN A 105 -8.99 -1.04 -17.91
N GLY A 106 -9.54 -2.24 -18.16
CA GLY A 106 -10.43 -2.91 -17.21
C GLY A 106 -9.78 -3.18 -15.87
N ALA A 107 -8.51 -3.63 -15.88
CA ALA A 107 -7.72 -3.89 -14.67
C ALA A 107 -7.35 -2.58 -13.94
N ARG A 108 -6.98 -1.50 -14.64
CA ARG A 108 -6.73 -0.17 -14.02
C ARG A 108 -7.97 0.41 -13.36
N LEU A 109 -9.14 0.31 -13.99
CA LEU A 109 -10.41 0.75 -13.37
C LEU A 109 -10.72 -0.05 -12.10
N ARG A 110 -10.38 -1.34 -12.08
CA ARG A 110 -10.50 -2.17 -10.87
C ARG A 110 -9.48 -1.74 -9.81
N ALA A 111 -8.22 -1.53 -10.18
CA ALA A 111 -7.16 -1.07 -9.30
C ALA A 111 -7.54 0.26 -8.63
N LYS A 112 -7.93 1.27 -9.41
CA LYS A 112 -8.44 2.55 -8.90
C LYS A 112 -9.49 2.36 -7.79
N ARG A 113 -10.52 1.53 -8.03
CA ARG A 113 -11.59 1.30 -7.04
C ARG A 113 -11.07 0.65 -5.76
N LEU A 114 -10.12 -0.27 -5.85
CA LEU A 114 -9.54 -0.94 -4.69
C LEU A 114 -8.61 -0.02 -3.91
N TYR A 115 -7.82 0.81 -4.58
CA TYR A 115 -7.00 1.84 -3.94
C TYR A 115 -7.84 2.89 -3.23
N LEU A 116 -8.92 3.37 -3.85
CA LEU A 116 -9.85 4.30 -3.18
C LEU A 116 -10.50 3.66 -1.95
N ARG A 117 -10.79 2.35 -2.01
CA ARG A 117 -11.30 1.60 -0.86
C ARG A 117 -10.26 1.52 0.26
N ALA A 118 -9.00 1.25 -0.06
CA ALA A 118 -7.88 1.26 0.89
C ALA A 118 -7.71 2.63 1.53
N ARG A 119 -7.66 3.69 0.72
CA ARG A 119 -7.62 5.10 1.18
C ARG A 119 -8.74 5.39 2.18
N ASP A 120 -9.95 4.97 1.87
CA ASP A 120 -11.13 5.27 2.70
C ASP A 120 -11.06 4.55 4.05
N TYR A 121 -10.49 3.33 4.13
CA TYR A 121 -10.17 2.69 5.40
C TYR A 121 -9.09 3.44 6.15
N GLY A 122 -8.03 3.84 5.48
CA GLY A 122 -6.96 4.63 6.06
C GLY A 122 -7.44 5.95 6.62
N LEU A 123 -8.22 6.72 5.85
CA LEU A 123 -8.82 7.98 6.31
C LEU A 123 -9.75 7.79 7.52
N ARG A 124 -10.54 6.71 7.55
CA ARG A 124 -11.37 6.38 8.73
C ARG A 124 -10.53 6.05 9.95
N GLY A 125 -9.39 5.37 9.77
CA GLY A 125 -8.45 5.07 10.84
C GLY A 125 -7.81 6.33 11.42
N LEU A 126 -7.33 7.22 10.55
CA LEU A 126 -6.80 8.53 10.94
C LEU A 126 -7.86 9.37 11.66
N ASP A 127 -9.10 9.39 11.17
CA ASP A 127 -10.20 10.12 11.81
C ASP A 127 -10.64 9.52 13.15
N ALA A 128 -10.48 8.21 13.33
CA ALA A 128 -10.75 7.55 14.60
C ALA A 128 -9.75 7.97 15.70
N ARG A 129 -8.49 8.26 15.33
CA ARG A 129 -7.42 8.74 16.22
C ARG A 129 -7.42 10.27 16.35
N HIS A 130 -7.66 10.97 15.24
CA HIS A 130 -7.61 12.43 15.12
C HIS A 130 -8.91 12.95 14.51
N PRO A 131 -9.96 13.19 15.31
CA PRO A 131 -11.28 13.57 14.82
C PRO A 131 -11.25 14.80 13.91
N GLY A 132 -11.87 14.68 12.72
CA GLY A 132 -11.93 15.75 11.73
C GLY A 132 -10.75 15.77 10.74
N LEU A 133 -9.73 14.92 10.92
CA LEU A 133 -8.56 14.90 10.03
C LEU A 133 -8.93 14.43 8.61
N ALA A 134 -9.77 13.39 8.47
CA ALA A 134 -10.18 12.91 7.16
C ALA A 134 -10.86 13.98 6.30
N SER A 135 -11.69 14.83 6.91
CA SER A 135 -12.37 15.91 6.18
C SER A 135 -11.41 17.01 5.72
N ARG A 136 -10.40 17.34 6.53
CA ARG A 136 -9.36 18.31 6.16
C ARG A 136 -8.49 17.81 5.02
N LEU A 137 -8.07 16.54 5.09
CA LEU A 137 -7.28 15.89 4.04
C LEU A 137 -8.03 15.87 2.71
N ARG A 138 -9.32 15.46 2.69
CA ARG A 138 -10.15 15.45 1.48
C ARG A 138 -10.39 16.86 0.92
N ALA A 139 -10.52 17.87 1.77
CA ALA A 139 -10.69 19.25 1.35
C ALA A 139 -9.37 19.90 0.92
N VAL A 140 -8.22 19.21 1.06
CA VAL A 140 -6.88 19.75 0.78
C VAL A 140 -6.69 21.11 1.48
N ARG A 141 -7.12 21.19 2.76
CA ARG A 141 -7.13 22.45 3.51
C ARG A 141 -6.27 22.35 4.77
N ASP A 142 -5.42 23.37 4.97
CA ASP A 142 -4.61 23.53 6.17
C ASP A 142 -3.87 22.24 6.55
N LEU A 143 -3.22 21.60 5.53
CA LEU A 143 -2.66 20.26 5.67
C LEU A 143 -1.56 20.19 6.74
N GLU A 144 -0.65 21.16 6.77
CA GLU A 144 0.46 21.16 7.71
C GLU A 144 -0.01 21.21 9.17
N PRO A 145 -0.87 22.19 9.60
CA PRO A 145 -1.39 22.17 10.96
C PRO A 145 -2.32 20.99 11.25
N ALA A 146 -3.01 20.44 10.24
CA ALA A 146 -3.84 19.26 10.41
C ALA A 146 -3.02 18.00 10.72
N LEU A 147 -1.84 17.89 10.14
CA LEU A 147 -0.94 16.74 10.27
C LEU A 147 0.02 16.86 11.47
N ALA A 148 0.19 18.06 12.05
CA ALA A 148 1.11 18.29 13.17
C ALA A 148 0.91 17.34 14.37
N PRO A 149 -0.34 16.93 14.75
CA PRO A 149 -0.56 16.01 15.87
C PRO A 149 -0.15 14.55 15.64
N LEU A 150 0.15 14.15 14.39
CA LEU A 150 0.53 12.76 14.10
C LEU A 150 1.86 12.41 14.77
N GLY A 151 1.92 11.21 15.38
CA GLY A 151 3.08 10.63 16.04
C GLY A 151 3.48 9.28 15.42
N GLU A 152 4.46 8.60 16.05
CA GLU A 152 5.02 7.33 15.58
C GLU A 152 3.95 6.25 15.33
N ASP A 153 2.98 6.12 16.25
CA ASP A 153 1.88 5.16 16.11
C ASP A 153 0.96 5.43 14.90
N ASP A 154 1.04 6.61 14.30
CA ASP A 154 0.24 6.98 13.13
C ASP A 154 0.95 6.68 11.82
N VAL A 155 2.27 6.45 11.84
CA VAL A 155 3.09 6.28 10.63
C VAL A 155 2.57 5.17 9.72
N PRO A 156 2.25 3.93 10.21
CA PRO A 156 1.74 2.88 9.34
C PRO A 156 0.45 3.30 8.63
N LEU A 157 -0.47 3.90 9.39
CA LEU A 157 -1.76 4.33 8.85
C LEU A 157 -1.63 5.51 7.87
N ALA A 158 -0.74 6.46 8.17
CA ALA A 158 -0.42 7.59 7.29
C ALA A 158 0.21 7.11 5.98
N TYR A 159 1.18 6.20 6.05
CA TYR A 159 1.84 5.61 4.89
C TYR A 159 0.85 4.92 3.95
N TRP A 160 0.08 3.94 4.46
CA TRP A 160 -0.84 3.18 3.61
C TRP A 160 -1.99 4.02 3.06
N THR A 161 -2.44 5.05 3.80
CA THR A 161 -3.42 6.01 3.31
C THR A 161 -2.85 6.83 2.16
N ALA A 162 -1.65 7.37 2.32
CA ALA A 162 -0.99 8.17 1.29
C ALA A 162 -0.64 7.35 0.06
N ALA A 163 -0.07 6.15 0.24
CA ALA A 163 0.31 5.26 -0.86
C ALA A 163 -0.90 4.86 -1.70
N SER A 164 -1.98 4.37 -1.07
CA SER A 164 -3.20 4.00 -1.78
C SER A 164 -3.85 5.18 -2.51
N TRP A 165 -3.80 6.38 -1.92
CA TRP A 165 -4.35 7.58 -2.54
C TRP A 165 -3.55 8.02 -3.76
N ALA A 166 -2.21 8.06 -3.64
CA ALA A 166 -1.33 8.40 -4.74
C ALA A 166 -1.46 7.40 -5.92
N LEU A 167 -1.54 6.09 -5.60
CA LEU A 167 -1.74 5.05 -6.61
C LEU A 167 -3.11 5.16 -7.29
N ALA A 168 -4.19 5.50 -6.55
CA ALA A 168 -5.49 5.75 -7.15
C ALA A 168 -5.47 6.93 -8.13
N ILE A 169 -4.73 8.00 -7.80
CA ILE A 169 -4.54 9.16 -8.68
C ILE A 169 -3.72 8.77 -9.92
N SER A 170 -2.66 7.98 -9.73
CA SER A 170 -1.82 7.51 -10.84
C SER A 170 -2.59 6.69 -11.87
N ASP A 171 -3.55 5.87 -11.42
CA ASP A 171 -4.40 5.04 -12.29
C ASP A 171 -5.60 5.81 -12.89
N ALA A 172 -5.74 7.12 -12.59
CA ALA A 172 -6.89 7.91 -13.01
C ALA A 172 -6.51 9.37 -13.28
N LYS A 173 -5.47 9.59 -14.06
CA LYS A 173 -4.96 10.93 -14.40
C LYS A 173 -5.97 11.80 -15.15
N GLU A 174 -6.98 11.19 -15.77
CA GLU A 174 -8.10 11.86 -16.43
C GLU A 174 -9.18 12.36 -15.45
N ASP A 175 -9.19 11.86 -14.20
CA ASP A 175 -10.13 12.31 -13.17
C ASP A 175 -9.59 13.55 -12.45
N MET A 176 -9.88 14.72 -13.00
CA MET A 176 -9.39 16.00 -12.48
C MET A 176 -9.82 16.27 -11.05
N GLY A 177 -10.97 15.72 -10.62
CA GLY A 177 -11.41 15.82 -9.22
C GLY A 177 -10.47 15.06 -8.28
N LEU A 178 -10.08 13.86 -8.67
CA LEU A 178 -9.15 13.06 -7.90
C LEU A 178 -7.72 13.63 -7.97
N VAL A 179 -7.28 14.12 -9.13
CA VAL A 179 -5.97 14.76 -9.32
C VAL A 179 -5.83 16.01 -8.42
N ALA A 180 -6.91 16.78 -8.23
CA ALA A 180 -6.90 17.92 -7.34
C ALA A 180 -6.63 17.58 -5.87
N GLU A 181 -6.81 16.31 -5.48
CA GLU A 181 -6.50 15.81 -4.12
C GLU A 181 -5.00 15.49 -3.93
N LEU A 182 -4.17 15.54 -4.99
CA LEU A 182 -2.74 15.15 -4.95
C LEU A 182 -1.91 15.80 -3.82
N PRO A 183 -2.13 17.06 -3.39
CA PRO A 183 -1.38 17.62 -2.27
C PRO A 183 -1.57 16.88 -0.94
N ALA A 184 -2.71 16.22 -0.72
CA ALA A 184 -3.01 15.54 0.54
C ALA A 184 -2.14 14.28 0.78
N PRO A 185 -2.05 13.29 -0.15
CA PRO A 185 -1.14 12.16 0.04
C PRO A 185 0.32 12.59 0.12
N GLY A 186 0.75 13.61 -0.66
CA GLY A 186 2.11 14.14 -0.58
C GLY A 186 2.43 14.74 0.79
N ALA A 187 1.55 15.55 1.36
CA ALA A 187 1.72 16.12 2.69
C ALA A 187 1.72 15.05 3.79
N LEU A 188 0.82 14.06 3.68
CA LEU A 188 0.71 12.96 4.63
C LEU A 188 1.99 12.10 4.62
N MET A 189 2.53 11.78 3.44
CA MET A 189 3.77 11.00 3.31
C MET A 189 4.99 11.79 3.82
N LYS A 190 5.08 13.10 3.54
CA LYS A 190 6.12 13.97 4.08
C LYS A 190 6.08 14.03 5.61
N ARG A 191 4.87 14.06 6.19
CA ARG A 191 4.73 14.02 7.65
C ARG A 191 5.19 12.69 8.22
N ALA A 192 4.84 11.56 7.60
CA ALA A 192 5.31 10.23 7.99
C ALA A 192 6.85 10.14 7.94
N LEU A 193 7.47 10.66 6.86
CA LEU A 193 8.93 10.72 6.73
C LEU A 193 9.58 11.54 7.86
N ALA A 194 8.99 12.66 8.23
CA ALA A 194 9.50 13.53 9.29
C ALA A 194 9.37 12.91 10.70
N ILE A 195 8.46 11.95 10.88
CA ILE A 195 8.27 11.25 12.16
C ILE A 195 9.25 10.07 12.27
N ASP A 196 9.29 9.21 11.24
CA ASP A 196 10.16 8.02 11.22
C ASP A 196 10.60 7.69 9.78
N GLU A 197 11.77 8.14 9.38
CA GLU A 197 12.32 7.84 8.05
C GLU A 197 12.70 6.37 7.87
N SER A 198 12.93 5.66 8.99
CA SER A 198 13.38 4.27 8.99
C SER A 198 12.22 3.26 8.95
N TRP A 199 11.00 3.74 9.08
CA TRP A 199 9.81 2.90 9.13
C TRP A 199 9.80 1.89 7.97
N ASP A 200 9.50 0.64 8.35
CA ASP A 200 9.48 -0.50 7.42
C ASP A 200 10.71 -0.50 6.47
N GLU A 201 11.89 -0.39 7.08
CA GLU A 201 13.19 -0.45 6.38
C GLU A 201 13.30 0.52 5.20
N GLY A 202 12.74 1.72 5.33
CA GLY A 202 12.82 2.76 4.32
C GLY A 202 11.71 2.75 3.26
N ALA A 203 10.58 2.10 3.53
CA ALA A 203 9.44 2.08 2.59
C ALA A 203 8.93 3.49 2.21
N ILE A 204 9.05 4.47 3.12
CA ILE A 204 8.70 5.86 2.82
C ILE A 204 9.62 6.45 1.77
N HIS A 205 10.92 6.12 1.80
CA HIS A 205 11.85 6.53 0.76
C HIS A 205 11.56 5.85 -0.58
N GLU A 206 11.18 4.56 -0.58
CA GLU A 206 10.75 3.86 -1.80
C GLU A 206 9.56 4.57 -2.47
N PHE A 207 8.57 5.01 -1.70
CA PHE A 207 7.47 5.83 -2.23
C PHE A 207 7.98 7.11 -2.91
N PHE A 208 8.92 7.83 -2.29
CA PHE A 208 9.43 9.08 -2.83
C PHE A 208 10.29 8.89 -4.09
N VAL A 209 10.83 7.70 -4.36
CA VAL A 209 11.50 7.42 -5.65
C VAL A 209 10.56 7.71 -6.81
N SER A 210 9.37 7.11 -6.81
CA SER A 210 8.38 7.31 -7.88
C SER A 210 7.71 8.69 -7.81
N TRP A 211 7.43 9.18 -6.58
CA TRP A 211 6.78 10.46 -6.37
C TRP A 211 7.59 11.64 -6.88
N ASP A 212 8.88 11.68 -6.56
CA ASP A 212 9.75 12.79 -6.96
C ASP A 212 10.13 12.70 -8.45
N ALA A 213 10.37 11.48 -8.96
CA ALA A 213 10.58 11.27 -10.38
C ALA A 213 9.40 11.75 -11.24
N ALA A 214 8.16 11.58 -10.75
CA ALA A 214 6.95 12.05 -11.42
C ALA A 214 6.85 13.58 -11.52
N GLN A 215 7.60 14.34 -10.71
CA GLN A 215 7.73 15.80 -10.86
C GLN A 215 8.51 16.17 -12.13
N GLY A 216 9.30 15.25 -12.66
CA GLY A 216 10.08 15.41 -13.88
C GLY A 216 11.31 16.29 -13.73
N GLY A 217 12.11 16.34 -14.80
CA GLY A 217 13.34 17.13 -14.88
C GLY A 217 14.46 16.62 -13.98
N GLU A 218 15.65 17.19 -14.14
CA GLU A 218 16.85 16.75 -13.41
C GLU A 218 16.71 16.87 -11.88
N ALA A 219 15.98 17.87 -11.39
CA ALA A 219 15.76 18.05 -9.95
C ALA A 219 14.92 16.92 -9.36
N GLY A 220 13.86 16.49 -10.05
CA GLY A 220 13.02 15.35 -9.66
C GLY A 220 13.80 14.05 -9.65
N PHE A 221 14.56 13.78 -10.71
CA PHE A 221 15.41 12.57 -10.79
C PHE A 221 16.54 12.57 -9.76
N ALA A 222 17.17 13.70 -9.49
CA ALA A 222 18.17 13.81 -8.43
C ALA A 222 17.59 13.58 -7.04
N SER A 223 16.34 14.03 -6.79
CA SER A 223 15.64 13.75 -5.54
C SER A 223 15.28 12.26 -5.43
N ALA A 224 14.73 11.67 -6.47
CA ALA A 224 14.43 10.24 -6.55
C ALA A 224 15.69 9.39 -6.28
N LYS A 225 16.85 9.81 -6.81
CA LYS A 225 18.12 9.11 -6.57
C LYS A 225 18.53 9.14 -5.08
N ARG A 226 18.39 10.27 -4.41
CA ARG A 226 18.69 10.35 -2.96
C ARG A 226 17.79 9.43 -2.16
N HIS A 227 16.49 9.39 -2.48
CA HIS A 227 15.54 8.51 -1.83
C HIS A 227 15.83 7.04 -2.14
N PHE A 228 16.20 6.70 -3.37
CA PHE A 228 16.65 5.37 -3.75
C PHE A 228 17.85 4.91 -2.91
N ASP A 229 18.90 5.74 -2.84
CA ASP A 229 20.11 5.40 -2.07
C ASP A 229 19.78 5.18 -0.59
N ARG A 230 18.91 6.03 -0.02
CA ARG A 230 18.52 5.92 1.38
C ARG A 230 17.67 4.68 1.64
N ALA A 231 16.74 4.34 0.75
CA ALA A 231 15.93 3.11 0.85
C ALA A 231 16.81 1.86 0.79
N VAL A 232 17.80 1.84 -0.13
CA VAL A 232 18.76 0.73 -0.24
C VAL A 232 19.60 0.61 1.04
N GLU A 233 20.07 1.73 1.60
CA GLU A 233 20.82 1.75 2.85
C GLU A 233 20.00 1.19 4.02
N LEU A 234 18.77 1.70 4.23
CA LEU A 234 17.89 1.30 5.34
C LEU A 234 17.46 -0.17 5.24
N SER A 235 17.14 -0.64 4.03
CA SER A 235 16.81 -2.04 3.81
C SER A 235 18.04 -2.95 3.70
N ARG A 236 19.25 -2.41 3.69
CA ARG A 236 20.51 -3.12 3.41
C ARG A 236 20.45 -3.88 2.08
N GLY A 237 19.76 -3.33 1.11
CA GLY A 237 19.54 -3.92 -0.21
C GLY A 237 18.59 -5.12 -0.25
N ARG A 238 17.90 -5.46 0.83
CA ARG A 238 17.02 -6.63 0.93
C ARG A 238 15.68 -6.44 0.21
N LYS A 239 15.16 -5.22 0.14
CA LYS A 239 13.91 -4.89 -0.56
C LYS A 239 14.18 -4.64 -2.03
N LEU A 240 13.81 -5.58 -2.89
CA LEU A 240 14.11 -5.51 -4.33
C LEU A 240 13.17 -4.57 -5.09
N GLY A 241 12.01 -4.25 -4.55
CA GLY A 241 11.00 -3.37 -5.15
C GLY A 241 11.58 -1.99 -5.51
N VAL A 242 12.44 -1.43 -4.66
CA VAL A 242 13.02 -0.10 -4.87
C VAL A 242 13.90 -0.02 -6.13
N TYR A 243 14.60 -1.10 -6.48
CA TYR A 243 15.41 -1.15 -7.70
C TYR A 243 14.54 -1.16 -8.96
N VAL A 244 13.41 -1.89 -8.91
CA VAL A 244 12.42 -1.91 -9.99
C VAL A 244 11.77 -0.53 -10.11
N ALA A 245 11.34 0.06 -9.00
CA ALA A 245 10.72 1.39 -8.99
C ALA A 245 11.66 2.47 -9.59
N TYR A 246 12.94 2.44 -9.25
CA TYR A 246 13.92 3.37 -9.80
C TYR A 246 14.16 3.13 -11.31
N ALA A 247 14.25 1.87 -11.73
CA ALA A 247 14.40 1.52 -13.14
C ALA A 247 13.23 2.06 -13.98
N GLU A 248 11.99 1.90 -13.50
CA GLU A 248 10.80 2.38 -14.20
C GLU A 248 10.65 3.90 -14.13
N ALA A 249 10.78 4.49 -12.94
CA ALA A 249 10.47 5.90 -12.72
C ALA A 249 11.59 6.85 -13.15
N VAL A 250 12.84 6.39 -13.21
CA VAL A 250 14.00 7.24 -13.51
C VAL A 250 14.73 6.79 -14.77
N SER A 251 15.16 5.52 -14.84
CA SER A 251 16.01 5.08 -15.96
C SER A 251 15.26 5.08 -17.30
N VAL A 252 13.96 4.66 -17.32
CA VAL A 252 13.14 4.69 -18.55
C VAL A 252 12.91 6.12 -19.03
N PRO A 253 12.39 7.08 -18.25
CA PRO A 253 12.20 8.46 -18.73
C PRO A 253 13.50 9.15 -19.14
N ARG A 254 14.64 8.78 -18.55
CA ARG A 254 15.95 9.30 -18.91
C ARG A 254 16.58 8.60 -20.12
N GLN A 255 15.94 7.56 -20.62
CA GLN A 255 16.48 6.71 -21.70
C GLN A 255 17.84 6.09 -21.33
N ASP A 256 18.08 5.85 -20.03
CA ASP A 256 19.29 5.17 -19.54
C ASP A 256 19.08 3.65 -19.52
N ARG A 257 19.15 3.06 -20.70
CA ARG A 257 19.03 1.60 -20.91
C ARG A 257 20.08 0.81 -20.13
N ALA A 258 21.29 1.37 -19.98
CA ALA A 258 22.38 0.69 -19.29
C ALA A 258 22.07 0.55 -17.79
N GLU A 259 21.65 1.64 -17.14
CA GLU A 259 21.24 1.63 -15.74
C GLU A 259 20.01 0.75 -15.51
N PHE A 260 18.98 0.89 -16.32
CA PHE A 260 17.78 0.05 -16.30
C PHE A 260 18.13 -1.44 -16.30
N THR A 261 18.92 -1.87 -17.29
CA THR A 261 19.32 -3.27 -17.43
C THR A 261 20.15 -3.75 -16.23
N ARG A 262 21.07 -2.91 -15.74
CA ARG A 262 21.92 -3.22 -14.57
C ARG A 262 21.05 -3.43 -13.31
N LEU A 263 20.11 -2.54 -13.05
CA LEU A 263 19.22 -2.62 -11.88
C LEU A 263 18.35 -3.88 -11.92
N LEU A 264 17.70 -4.15 -13.04
CA LEU A 264 16.80 -5.30 -13.16
C LEU A 264 17.56 -6.64 -13.13
N ARG A 265 18.76 -6.72 -13.73
CA ARG A 265 19.63 -7.90 -13.60
C ARG A 265 20.09 -8.12 -12.16
N HIS A 266 20.37 -7.04 -11.42
CA HIS A 266 20.66 -7.15 -10.00
C HIS A 266 19.48 -7.78 -9.25
N VAL A 267 18.24 -7.30 -9.47
CA VAL A 267 17.03 -7.89 -8.88
C VAL A 267 16.93 -9.39 -9.16
N LEU A 268 17.21 -9.81 -10.40
CA LEU A 268 17.13 -11.23 -10.79
C LEU A 268 18.26 -12.09 -10.22
N SER A 269 19.40 -11.50 -9.83
CA SER A 269 20.55 -12.23 -9.29
C SER A 269 20.43 -12.56 -7.80
N VAL A 270 19.48 -11.94 -7.09
CA VAL A 270 19.32 -12.12 -5.64
C VAL A 270 18.56 -13.41 -5.35
N ASP A 271 19.10 -14.21 -4.42
CA ASP A 271 18.39 -15.38 -3.88
C ASP A 271 17.31 -14.95 -2.90
N VAL A 272 16.06 -15.06 -3.30
CA VAL A 272 14.89 -14.67 -2.47
C VAL A 272 14.64 -15.62 -1.30
N GLU A 273 15.22 -16.85 -1.34
CA GLU A 273 15.11 -17.82 -0.25
C GLU A 273 15.96 -17.43 0.97
N ALA A 274 16.97 -16.59 0.77
CA ALA A 274 17.87 -16.14 1.82
C ALA A 274 17.20 -15.14 2.80
N ASP A 275 16.09 -14.51 2.40
CA ASP A 275 15.40 -13.47 3.18
C ASP A 275 13.88 -13.68 3.21
N LYS A 276 13.43 -14.63 4.01
CA LYS A 276 12.03 -15.03 4.12
C LYS A 276 11.06 -13.87 4.42
N PRO A 277 11.37 -12.92 5.33
CA PRO A 277 10.45 -11.81 5.62
C PRO A 277 10.08 -10.95 4.39
N HIS A 278 10.96 -10.90 3.37
CA HIS A 278 10.71 -10.12 2.14
C HIS A 278 10.43 -11.01 0.92
N ARG A 279 10.25 -12.33 1.13
CA ARG A 279 10.23 -13.33 0.05
C ARG A 279 9.15 -13.04 -0.99
N LEU A 280 7.90 -12.92 -0.58
CA LEU A 280 6.79 -12.65 -1.50
C LEU A 280 7.01 -11.34 -2.29
N ALA A 281 7.36 -10.25 -1.59
CA ALA A 281 7.60 -8.98 -2.24
C ALA A 281 8.76 -9.05 -3.25
N ASN A 282 9.83 -9.77 -2.90
CA ASN A 282 10.99 -9.96 -3.76
C ASN A 282 10.70 -10.88 -4.95
N VAL A 283 9.90 -11.93 -4.78
CA VAL A 283 9.41 -12.78 -5.90
C VAL A 283 8.59 -11.94 -6.88
N LEU A 284 7.68 -11.08 -6.38
CA LEU A 284 6.90 -10.16 -7.23
C LEU A 284 7.80 -9.15 -7.95
N ALA A 285 8.80 -8.59 -7.26
CA ALA A 285 9.79 -7.70 -7.88
C ALA A 285 10.60 -8.39 -8.98
N GLN A 286 11.00 -9.66 -8.78
CA GLN A 286 11.68 -10.45 -9.82
C GLN A 286 10.77 -10.76 -11.01
N ARG A 287 9.47 -11.05 -10.78
CA ARG A 287 8.50 -11.22 -11.87
C ARG A 287 8.38 -9.92 -12.69
N ARG A 288 8.29 -8.77 -12.02
CA ARG A 288 8.23 -7.47 -12.68
C ARG A 288 9.51 -7.17 -13.46
N ALA A 289 10.67 -7.45 -12.88
CA ALA A 289 11.96 -7.24 -13.54
C ALA A 289 12.10 -8.08 -14.83
N ARG A 290 11.63 -9.34 -14.85
CA ARG A 290 11.60 -10.18 -16.06
C ARG A 290 10.72 -9.55 -17.13
N LEU A 291 9.48 -9.21 -16.77
CA LEU A 291 8.52 -8.59 -17.69
C LEU A 291 9.11 -7.32 -18.33
N LEU A 292 9.73 -6.44 -17.54
CA LEU A 292 10.33 -5.21 -18.04
C LEU A 292 11.54 -5.46 -18.96
N LEU A 293 12.37 -6.46 -18.65
CA LEU A 293 13.50 -6.83 -19.50
C LEU A 293 13.05 -7.44 -20.82
N ASP A 294 11.97 -8.23 -20.83
CA ASP A 294 11.40 -8.82 -22.04
C ASP A 294 10.83 -7.74 -22.99
N HIS A 295 10.42 -6.59 -22.44
CA HIS A 295 9.87 -5.45 -23.20
C HIS A 295 10.85 -4.26 -23.30
N THR A 296 12.16 -4.50 -23.14
CA THR A 296 13.17 -3.42 -23.18
C THR A 296 13.12 -2.61 -24.48
N GLU A 297 12.90 -3.26 -25.63
CA GLU A 297 12.85 -2.57 -26.94
C GLU A 297 11.62 -1.66 -27.08
N ASP A 298 10.55 -1.90 -26.33
CA ASP A 298 9.34 -1.07 -26.33
C ASP A 298 9.49 0.16 -25.40
N LEU A 299 10.42 0.10 -24.44
CA LEU A 299 10.65 1.15 -23.43
C LEU A 299 11.75 2.15 -23.81
N PHE A 300 12.65 1.78 -24.73
CA PHE A 300 13.78 2.61 -25.13
C PHE A 300 13.78 2.88 -26.63
N LEU A 301 14.06 4.15 -27.00
CA LEU A 301 14.13 4.62 -28.40
C LEU A 301 15.44 4.22 -29.07
#